data_70e53a50ef3a33cd68517c5063d6b88c
#
_entry.id   70e53a50ef3a33cd68517c5063d6b88c
#
_cell.length_a   1.000
_cell.length_b   1.000
_cell.length_c   1.000
_cell.angle_alpha   90.00
_cell.angle_beta   90.00
_cell.angle_gamma   90.00
#
_symmetry.space_group_name_H-M   'P 1'
#
loop_
_entity.id
_entity.type
_entity.pdbx_description
1 polymer ?
#
loop_
_entity_poly.entity_id
_entity_poly.type
_entity_poly.pdbx_seq_one_letter_code
_entity_poly.pdbx_strand_id
1 'polypeptide(L)'
;MKVVFPTCCGIDVHKSFLVATIIKTQQDSLQPSYQKKRFSTFNSDLNRFADWLHENDCLDVCMESTGKYWVPVFNILEKRGIRVVIANPKWVKAVKGNKDDTKDSKWIGDLFRIGLVKSSFIPDKDIRILRELTRYRYKLTSMRSSE
;
A
#
# COMPACT_ATOMS: atom_id res chain seq x y z
N MET A 1 -3.15 22.47 -9.67
CA MET A 1 -3.13 21.03 -9.39
C MET A 1 -4.15 20.72 -8.30
N LYS A 2 -5.05 19.79 -8.58
CA LYS A 2 -6.14 19.48 -7.64
C LYS A 2 -5.71 18.41 -6.65
N VAL A 3 -5.88 18.66 -5.34
CA VAL A 3 -5.64 17.66 -4.30
C VAL A 3 -6.90 16.79 -4.18
N VAL A 4 -6.75 15.49 -4.47
CA VAL A 4 -7.86 14.53 -4.42
C VAL A 4 -8.01 13.95 -3.02
N PHE A 5 -6.89 13.71 -2.33
CA PHE A 5 -6.86 13.16 -0.97
C PHE A 5 -6.11 14.11 -0.05
N PRO A 6 -6.81 15.03 0.65
CA PRO A 6 -6.15 15.99 1.55
C PRO A 6 -5.40 15.35 2.70
N THR A 7 -5.91 14.22 3.21
CA THR A 7 -5.22 13.41 4.22
C THR A 7 -5.07 12.00 3.66
N CYS A 8 -3.82 11.57 3.46
CA CYS A 8 -3.54 10.26 2.89
C CYS A 8 -2.19 9.74 3.39
N CYS A 9 -1.91 8.50 3.08
CA CYS A 9 -0.66 7.85 3.49
C CYS A 9 -0.08 7.05 2.32
N GLY A 10 1.21 7.26 2.05
CA GLY A 10 1.97 6.39 1.17
C GLY A 10 2.71 5.35 2.00
N ILE A 11 2.74 4.12 1.52
CA ILE A 11 3.38 3.00 2.23
C ILE A 11 4.39 2.33 1.31
N ASP A 12 5.62 2.22 1.79
CA ASP A 12 6.68 1.42 1.17
C ASP A 12 6.82 0.14 1.97
N VAL A 13 6.40 -1.00 1.40
CA VAL A 13 6.34 -2.29 2.09
C VAL A 13 7.56 -3.13 1.74
N HIS A 14 8.22 -3.64 2.77
CA HIS A 14 9.32 -4.60 2.66
C HIS A 14 8.94 -5.91 3.35
N LYS A 15 9.82 -6.89 3.29
CA LYS A 15 9.55 -8.22 3.86
C LYS A 15 9.27 -8.17 5.37
N SER A 16 10.10 -7.47 6.12
CA SER A 16 10.06 -7.47 7.59
C SER A 16 9.60 -6.14 8.19
N PHE A 17 9.43 -5.11 7.38
CA PHE A 17 9.01 -3.79 7.86
C PHE A 17 8.31 -3.01 6.73
N LEU A 18 7.63 -1.95 7.13
CA LEU A 18 7.10 -0.96 6.21
C LEU A 18 7.47 0.44 6.70
N VAL A 19 7.53 1.36 5.76
CA VAL A 19 7.69 2.79 6.06
C VAL A 19 6.46 3.50 5.52
N ALA A 20 5.81 4.29 6.37
CA ALA A 20 4.59 5.01 6.00
C ALA A 20 4.79 6.51 6.20
N THR A 21 4.28 7.30 5.26
CA THR A 21 4.28 8.75 5.36
C THR A 21 2.85 9.26 5.27
N ILE A 22 2.35 9.84 6.35
CA ILE A 22 1.06 10.54 6.36
C ILE A 22 1.27 11.95 5.80
N ILE A 23 0.44 12.32 4.84
CA ILE A 23 0.48 13.63 4.20
C ILE A 23 -0.85 14.33 4.48
N LYS A 24 -0.78 15.49 5.10
CA LYS A 24 -1.95 16.33 5.39
C LYS A 24 -1.81 17.66 4.66
N THR A 25 -2.81 18.01 3.86
CA THR A 25 -2.87 19.29 3.16
C THR A 25 -4.01 20.11 3.74
N GLN A 26 -3.69 21.24 4.34
CA GLN A 26 -4.69 22.15 4.89
C GLN A 26 -5.30 23.00 3.77
N GLN A 27 -6.58 23.37 3.92
CA GLN A 27 -7.29 24.17 2.91
C GLN A 27 -6.66 25.55 2.70
N ASP A 28 -6.09 26.13 3.75
CA ASP A 28 -5.52 27.48 3.71
C ASP A 28 -4.07 27.51 3.21
N SER A 29 -3.43 26.35 3.09
CA SER A 29 -2.05 26.25 2.66
C SER A 29 -1.92 25.14 1.64
N LEU A 30 -1.32 25.45 0.49
CA LEU A 30 -1.03 24.44 -0.55
C LEU A 30 0.14 23.55 -0.16
N GLN A 31 0.85 23.88 0.92
CA GLN A 31 1.99 23.09 1.38
C GLN A 31 1.53 21.96 2.28
N PRO A 32 1.81 20.70 1.90
CA PRO A 32 1.47 19.56 2.74
C PRO A 32 2.42 19.42 3.94
N SER A 33 1.92 18.86 5.02
CA SER A 33 2.75 18.41 6.14
C SER A 33 2.98 16.90 6.01
N TYR A 34 4.16 16.43 6.40
CA TYR A 34 4.59 15.05 6.29
C TYR A 34 4.92 14.48 7.67
N GLN A 35 4.44 13.26 7.93
CA GLN A 35 4.76 12.53 9.15
C GLN A 35 5.14 11.10 8.77
N LYS A 36 6.41 10.74 8.95
CA LYS A 36 6.98 9.46 8.55
C LYS A 36 7.17 8.56 9.76
N LYS A 37 6.79 7.28 9.64
CA LYS A 37 6.98 6.29 10.70
C LYS A 37 7.24 4.91 10.12
N ARG A 38 8.03 4.11 10.84
CA ARG A 38 8.36 2.74 10.48
C ARG A 38 7.66 1.76 11.41
N PHE A 39 7.15 0.67 10.84
CA PHE A 39 6.54 -0.43 11.59
C PHE A 39 7.08 -1.76 11.08
N SER A 40 7.15 -2.76 11.95
CA SER A 40 7.43 -4.12 11.50
C SER A 40 6.17 -4.72 10.86
N THR A 41 6.34 -5.84 10.14
CA THR A 41 5.21 -6.52 9.50
C THR A 41 4.62 -7.62 10.38
N PHE A 42 4.97 -7.69 11.66
CA PHE A 42 4.28 -8.53 12.62
C PHE A 42 2.86 -8.02 12.86
N ASN A 43 1.92 -8.94 13.12
CA ASN A 43 0.51 -8.58 13.29
C ASN A 43 0.27 -7.51 14.36
N SER A 44 0.98 -7.58 15.48
CA SER A 44 0.87 -6.58 16.54
C SER A 44 1.26 -5.19 16.08
N ASP A 45 2.35 -5.08 15.31
CA ASP A 45 2.80 -3.79 14.79
C ASP A 45 1.91 -3.28 13.66
N LEU A 46 1.38 -4.17 12.82
CA LEU A 46 0.43 -3.77 11.78
C LEU A 46 -0.87 -3.22 12.39
N ASN A 47 -1.31 -3.77 13.53
CA ASN A 47 -2.44 -3.21 14.25
C ASN A 47 -2.10 -1.85 14.87
N ARG A 48 -0.88 -1.66 15.38
CA ARG A 48 -0.41 -0.34 15.86
C ARG A 48 -0.35 0.66 14.71
N PHE A 49 0.05 0.22 13.53
CA PHE A 49 0.04 1.05 12.32
C PHE A 49 -1.38 1.51 12.00
N ALA A 50 -2.35 0.60 12.05
CA ALA A 50 -3.75 0.94 11.83
C ALA A 50 -4.27 1.93 12.89
N ASP A 51 -3.88 1.75 14.17
CA ASP A 51 -4.22 2.69 15.25
C ASP A 51 -3.64 4.09 14.96
N TRP A 52 -2.38 4.15 14.53
CA TRP A 52 -1.72 5.41 14.18
C TRP A 52 -2.44 6.12 13.03
N LEU A 53 -2.89 5.39 12.02
CA LEU A 53 -3.68 5.95 10.93
C LEU A 53 -5.02 6.50 11.43
N HIS A 54 -5.72 5.78 12.30
CA HIS A 54 -6.98 6.24 12.90
C HIS A 54 -6.78 7.48 13.77
N GLU A 55 -5.70 7.53 14.56
CA GLU A 55 -5.37 8.68 15.39
C GLU A 55 -5.14 9.95 14.57
N ASN A 56 -4.67 9.80 13.34
CA ASN A 56 -4.42 10.91 12.43
C ASN A 56 -5.57 11.17 11.45
N ASP A 57 -6.69 10.50 11.62
CA ASP A 57 -7.84 10.58 10.71
C ASP A 57 -7.46 10.26 9.26
N CYS A 58 -6.49 9.38 9.08
CA CYS A 58 -5.97 8.99 7.78
C CYS A 58 -6.57 7.65 7.38
N LEU A 59 -7.65 7.67 6.61
CA LEU A 59 -8.36 6.46 6.18
C LEU A 59 -8.12 6.09 4.73
N ASP A 60 -7.32 6.87 4.02
CA ASP A 60 -6.95 6.61 2.62
C ASP A 60 -5.45 6.38 2.53
N VAL A 61 -5.07 5.18 2.09
CA VAL A 61 -3.67 4.80 1.97
C VAL A 61 -3.38 4.18 0.60
N CYS A 62 -2.13 4.29 0.19
CA CYS A 62 -1.66 3.74 -1.08
C CYS A 62 -0.34 3.00 -0.86
N MET A 63 -0.22 1.80 -1.44
CA MET A 63 1.02 1.04 -1.42
C MET A 63 1.25 0.38 -2.77
N GLU A 64 2.49 0.02 -3.07
CA GLU A 64 2.82 -0.71 -4.29
C GLU A 64 2.55 -2.21 -4.13
N SER A 65 2.11 -2.85 -5.22
CA SER A 65 1.86 -4.29 -5.27
C SER A 65 3.12 -5.10 -5.63
N THR A 66 4.26 -4.72 -5.08
CA THR A 66 5.52 -5.43 -5.33
C THR A 66 5.58 -6.72 -4.53
N GLY A 67 5.75 -7.85 -5.22
CA GLY A 67 5.82 -9.16 -4.57
C GLY A 67 4.55 -9.53 -3.83
N LYS A 68 4.71 -10.23 -2.70
CA LYS A 68 3.59 -10.68 -1.85
C LYS A 68 3.52 -9.95 -0.51
N TYR A 69 4.47 -9.08 -0.22
CA TYR A 69 4.61 -8.47 1.10
C TYR A 69 3.49 -7.50 1.46
N TRP A 70 2.80 -6.95 0.45
CA TRP A 70 1.67 -6.05 0.66
C TRP A 70 0.42 -6.76 1.21
N VAL A 71 0.27 -8.08 0.97
CA VAL A 71 -0.96 -8.82 1.27
C VAL A 71 -1.32 -8.81 2.76
N PRO A 72 -0.41 -9.14 3.70
CA PRO A 72 -0.75 -9.07 5.13
C PRO A 72 -1.12 -7.66 5.59
N VAL A 73 -0.43 -6.66 5.07
CA VAL A 73 -0.71 -5.26 5.39
C VAL A 73 -2.10 -4.88 4.90
N PHE A 74 -2.41 -5.20 3.65
CA PHE A 74 -3.72 -4.95 3.05
C PHE A 74 -4.85 -5.59 3.87
N ASN A 75 -4.69 -6.86 4.23
CA ASN A 75 -5.71 -7.60 4.96
C ASN A 75 -6.05 -6.96 6.32
N ILE A 76 -5.04 -6.54 7.06
CA ILE A 76 -5.24 -5.90 8.37
C ILE A 76 -5.88 -4.52 8.21
N LEU A 77 -5.39 -3.71 7.27
CA LEU A 77 -5.94 -2.38 7.05
C LEU A 77 -7.39 -2.43 6.57
N GLU A 78 -7.70 -3.34 5.65
CA GLU A 78 -9.08 -3.55 5.17
C GLU A 78 -10.01 -3.94 6.32
N LYS A 79 -9.58 -4.86 7.18
CA LYS A 79 -10.33 -5.29 8.35
C LYS A 79 -10.58 -4.14 9.35
N ARG A 80 -9.66 -3.19 9.44
CA ARG A 80 -9.75 -2.03 10.31
C ARG A 80 -10.49 -0.85 9.67
N GLY A 81 -11.11 -1.05 8.53
CA GLY A 81 -11.94 -0.04 7.86
C GLY A 81 -11.15 1.04 7.10
N ILE A 82 -9.89 0.78 6.79
CA ILE A 82 -9.04 1.70 6.04
C ILE A 82 -9.14 1.38 4.56
N ARG A 83 -9.34 2.40 3.74
CA ARG A 83 -9.41 2.27 2.28
C ARG A 83 -8.00 2.20 1.71
N VAL A 84 -7.66 1.06 1.09
CA VAL A 84 -6.32 0.81 0.57
C VAL A 84 -6.35 0.77 -0.95
N VAL A 85 -5.52 1.58 -1.57
CA VAL A 85 -5.28 1.55 -3.01
C VAL A 85 -3.94 0.87 -3.25
N ILE A 86 -3.95 -0.15 -4.11
CA ILE A 86 -2.74 -0.85 -4.51
C ILE A 86 -2.30 -0.29 -5.85
N ALA A 87 -1.14 0.35 -5.87
CA ALA A 87 -0.58 0.94 -7.07
C ALA A 87 0.23 -0.09 -7.86
N ASN A 88 0.10 -0.04 -9.18
CA ASN A 88 0.95 -0.86 -10.05
C ASN A 88 2.36 -0.28 -10.06
N PRO A 89 3.41 -1.04 -9.66
CA PRO A 89 4.78 -0.54 -9.62
C PRO A 89 5.28 -0.04 -10.98
N LYS A 90 4.86 -0.69 -12.04
CA LYS A 90 5.22 -0.33 -13.40
C LYS A 90 4.75 1.09 -13.75
N TRP A 91 3.52 1.42 -13.34
CA TRP A 91 2.95 2.75 -13.61
C TRP A 91 3.60 3.83 -12.74
N VAL A 92 3.84 3.54 -11.47
CA VAL A 92 4.52 4.47 -10.54
C VAL A 92 5.91 4.80 -11.06
N LYS A 93 6.63 3.82 -11.58
CA LYS A 93 7.95 4.01 -12.19
C LYS A 93 7.89 4.85 -13.46
N ALA A 94 6.83 4.69 -14.26
CA ALA A 94 6.68 5.41 -15.53
C ALA A 94 6.43 6.91 -15.35
N VAL A 95 5.75 7.30 -14.26
CA VAL A 95 5.48 8.72 -13.95
C VAL A 95 6.75 9.44 -13.51
N LYS A 96 7.75 8.70 -13.07
CA LYS A 96 8.93 9.26 -12.44
C LYS A 96 10.12 9.38 -13.39
N GLY A 97 10.72 10.56 -13.41
CA GLY A 97 11.94 10.82 -14.17
C GLY A 97 13.24 10.42 -13.44
N ASN A 98 13.20 10.07 -12.16
CA ASN A 98 14.39 9.80 -11.36
C ASN A 98 14.29 8.44 -10.65
N LYS A 99 15.29 7.59 -10.84
CA LYS A 99 15.24 6.18 -10.44
C LYS A 99 15.36 5.93 -8.94
N ASP A 100 15.96 6.85 -8.17
CA ASP A 100 16.39 6.57 -6.80
C ASP A 100 15.30 6.71 -5.77
N ASP A 101 14.23 7.46 -6.06
CA ASP A 101 13.16 7.75 -5.10
C ASP A 101 11.87 7.00 -5.39
N THR A 102 11.88 6.03 -6.31
CA THR A 102 10.67 5.34 -6.78
C THR A 102 9.98 4.52 -5.68
N LYS A 103 10.69 4.17 -4.63
CA LYS A 103 10.16 3.32 -3.55
C LYS A 103 9.93 4.06 -2.25
N ASP A 104 10.11 5.37 -2.23
CA ASP A 104 9.89 6.15 -1.02
C ASP A 104 8.39 6.28 -0.74
N SER A 105 8.00 6.03 0.50
CA SER A 105 6.62 6.19 0.96
C SER A 105 6.08 7.61 0.73
N LYS A 106 6.94 8.62 0.88
CA LYS A 106 6.59 10.01 0.59
C LYS A 106 6.23 10.19 -0.89
N TRP A 107 7.01 9.61 -1.79
CA TRP A 107 6.75 9.71 -3.23
C TRP A 107 5.42 9.04 -3.61
N ILE A 108 5.17 7.84 -3.09
CA ILE A 108 3.90 7.13 -3.29
C ILE A 108 2.74 7.98 -2.79
N GLY A 109 2.88 8.54 -1.59
CA GLY A 109 1.86 9.40 -1.00
C GLY A 109 1.62 10.68 -1.78
N ASP A 110 2.67 11.31 -2.29
CA ASP A 110 2.55 12.53 -3.11
C ASP A 110 1.78 12.27 -4.40
N LEU A 111 2.06 11.16 -5.08
CA LEU A 111 1.32 10.77 -6.29
C LEU A 111 -0.14 10.44 -5.97
N PHE A 112 -0.38 9.74 -4.89
CA PHE A 112 -1.72 9.37 -4.47
C PHE A 112 -2.56 10.61 -4.11
N ARG A 113 -1.97 11.54 -3.39
CA ARG A 113 -2.59 12.79 -2.95
C ARG A 113 -3.22 13.56 -4.11
N ILE A 114 -2.54 13.62 -5.24
CA ILE A 114 -2.97 14.36 -6.42
C ILE A 114 -3.70 13.49 -7.45
N GLY A 115 -3.98 12.23 -7.12
CA GLY A 115 -4.76 11.34 -7.97
C GLY A 115 -4.01 10.75 -9.15
N LEU A 116 -2.68 10.77 -9.13
CA LEU A 116 -1.86 10.22 -10.22
C LEU A 116 -1.54 8.73 -10.07
N VAL A 117 -2.15 8.05 -9.11
CA VAL A 117 -1.95 6.61 -8.93
C VAL A 117 -3.03 5.84 -9.65
N LYS A 118 -2.62 4.91 -10.51
CA LYS A 118 -3.52 3.96 -11.15
C LYS A 118 -3.56 2.69 -10.30
N SER A 119 -4.76 2.34 -9.81
CA SER A 119 -4.93 1.18 -8.94
C SER A 119 -4.84 -0.13 -9.70
N SER A 120 -4.26 -1.15 -9.06
CA SER A 120 -4.34 -2.53 -9.50
C SER A 120 -5.68 -3.12 -9.08
N PHE A 121 -6.19 -4.08 -9.85
CA PHE A 121 -7.40 -4.79 -9.49
C PHE A 121 -7.11 -5.75 -8.33
N ILE A 122 -7.86 -5.58 -7.23
CA ILE A 122 -7.80 -6.47 -6.07
C ILE A 122 -9.16 -7.14 -5.91
N PRO A 123 -9.26 -8.46 -6.13
CA PRO A 123 -10.51 -9.18 -5.95
C PRO A 123 -10.92 -9.26 -4.48
N ASP A 124 -12.19 -9.56 -4.25
CA ASP A 124 -12.71 -9.80 -2.90
C ASP A 124 -11.93 -10.90 -2.18
N LYS A 125 -11.98 -10.87 -0.85
CA LYS A 125 -11.22 -11.80 -0.01
C LYS A 125 -11.46 -13.25 -0.37
N ASP A 126 -12.71 -13.64 -0.62
CA ASP A 126 -13.06 -15.02 -0.97
C ASP A 126 -12.42 -15.46 -2.27
N ILE A 127 -12.38 -14.58 -3.27
CA ILE A 127 -11.76 -14.85 -4.56
C ILE A 127 -10.24 -14.89 -4.42
N ARG A 128 -9.65 -14.06 -3.57
CA ARG A 128 -8.21 -14.10 -3.29
C ARG A 128 -7.81 -15.45 -2.70
N ILE A 129 -8.58 -15.95 -1.73
CA ILE A 129 -8.36 -17.27 -1.12
C ILE A 129 -8.47 -18.37 -2.17
N LEU A 130 -9.50 -18.33 -3.00
CA LEU A 130 -9.70 -19.30 -4.08
C LEU A 130 -8.51 -19.31 -5.05
N ARG A 131 -8.00 -18.14 -5.43
CA ARG A 131 -6.83 -18.02 -6.30
C ARG A 131 -5.60 -18.66 -5.67
N GLU A 132 -5.36 -18.42 -4.39
CA GLU A 132 -4.23 -19.01 -3.68
C GLU A 132 -4.31 -20.53 -3.64
N LEU A 133 -5.49 -21.08 -3.34
CA LEU A 133 -5.71 -22.52 -3.32
C LEU A 133 -5.50 -23.14 -4.71
N THR A 134 -5.97 -22.48 -5.76
CA THR A 134 -5.81 -22.95 -7.14
C THR A 134 -4.33 -22.95 -7.54
N ARG A 135 -3.59 -21.91 -7.21
CA ARG A 135 -2.15 -21.83 -7.49
C ARG A 135 -1.37 -22.89 -6.73
N TYR A 136 -1.74 -23.13 -5.48
CA TYR A 136 -1.11 -24.17 -4.66
C TYR A 136 -1.33 -25.55 -5.26
N ARG A 137 -2.57 -25.86 -5.68
CA ARG A 137 -2.90 -27.11 -6.33
C ARG A 137 -2.09 -27.31 -7.61
N TYR A 138 -2.00 -26.29 -8.45
CA TYR A 138 -1.21 -26.33 -9.68
C TYR A 138 0.26 -26.61 -9.38
N LYS A 139 0.81 -25.97 -8.39
CA LYS A 139 2.20 -26.14 -7.97
C LYS A 139 2.49 -27.56 -7.49
N LEU A 140 1.61 -28.14 -6.69
CA LEU A 140 1.72 -29.53 -6.26
C LEU A 140 1.67 -30.50 -7.43
N THR A 141 0.78 -30.29 -8.38
CA THR A 141 0.64 -31.11 -9.59
C THR A 141 1.91 -31.02 -10.43
N SER A 142 2.47 -29.85 -10.61
CA SER A 142 3.73 -29.65 -11.36
C SER A 142 4.91 -30.37 -10.69
N MET A 143 5.02 -30.28 -9.36
CA MET A 143 6.05 -30.99 -8.60
C MET A 143 5.91 -32.50 -8.73
N ARG A 144 4.70 -33.02 -8.71
CA ARG A 144 4.41 -34.45 -8.86
C ARG A 144 4.79 -34.95 -10.26
N SER A 145 4.56 -34.16 -11.28
CA SER A 145 4.91 -34.49 -12.66
C SER A 145 6.42 -34.51 -12.91
N SER A 146 7.19 -33.80 -12.08
CA SER A 146 8.64 -33.71 -12.18
C SER A 146 9.37 -34.91 -11.57
N GLU A 147 8.68 -35.73 -10.79
CA GLU A 147 9.22 -36.98 -10.25
C GLU A 147 9.16 -38.10 -11.29
#